data_12bfc1dde61bf5e36d31602a12f5890d
#
_entry.id   12bfc1dde61bf5e36d31602a12f5890d
#
_cell.length_a   1.000
_cell.length_b   1.000
_cell.length_c   1.000
_cell.angle_alpha   90.00
_cell.angle_beta   90.00
_cell.angle_gamma   90.00
#
_symmetry.space_group_name_H-M   'P 1'
#
loop_
_entity.id
_entity.type
_entity.pdbx_description
1 polymer ?
#
loop_
_entity_poly.entity_id
_entity_poly.type
_entity_poly.pdbx_seq_one_letter_code
_entity_poly.pdbx_strand_id
1 'polypeptide(L)'
;ERLVTNRELPALDPPHSLADMDKVGVRTRGIASLHEDVQFMAVRAAVRALAQAEVEAESLDFLIFANWSERRYAPDFAPRIQHALGARRAFAFDIGCACAGFLYGLTLAHGYLQNPRFQRGLVLAADRSTDRLRPGSRATLVFGDAASAMVVEKDVERGSRLIDYELRTDGSQHGIMDVGTDGYLNPKIKQRDLNQLAGSSLASVSRA
;
A
#
# COMPACT_ATOMS: atom_id res chain seq x y z
N GLU A 1 0.61 -15.40 -4.26
CA GLU A 1 0.81 -15.00 -2.85
C GLU A 1 0.59 -16.19 -1.94
N ARG A 2 1.60 -16.54 -1.17
CA ARG A 2 1.53 -17.61 -0.17
C ARG A 2 1.22 -16.99 1.19
N LEU A 3 0.15 -17.43 1.84
CA LEU A 3 -0.13 -17.10 3.24
C LEU A 3 0.76 -17.96 4.14
N VAL A 4 1.57 -17.29 4.96
CA VAL A 4 2.49 -17.92 5.92
C VAL A 4 1.96 -17.68 7.33
N THR A 5 1.79 -18.78 8.07
CA THR A 5 1.34 -18.76 9.47
C THR A 5 2.51 -18.53 10.43
N ASN A 6 2.21 -18.18 11.69
CA ASN A 6 3.21 -18.05 12.74
C ASN A 6 4.00 -19.36 12.97
N ARG A 7 3.43 -20.53 12.67
CA ARG A 7 4.11 -21.83 12.81
C ARG A 7 5.14 -22.07 11.71
N GLU A 8 4.90 -21.54 10.51
CA GLU A 8 5.79 -21.70 9.34
C GLU A 8 6.90 -20.66 9.30
N LEU A 9 6.67 -19.47 9.87
CA LEU A 9 7.61 -18.36 9.81
C LEU A 9 9.00 -18.66 10.40
N PRO A 10 9.16 -19.40 11.53
CA PRO A 10 10.49 -19.71 12.06
C PRO A 10 11.38 -20.53 11.12
N ALA A 11 10.79 -21.29 10.20
CA ALA A 11 11.54 -22.02 9.18
C ALA A 11 12.04 -21.10 8.06
N LEU A 12 11.36 -19.97 7.85
CA LEU A 12 11.68 -18.99 6.79
C LEU A 12 12.56 -17.86 7.32
N ASP A 13 12.38 -17.48 8.58
CA ASP A 13 13.03 -16.32 9.21
C ASP A 13 13.28 -16.55 10.71
N PRO A 14 14.28 -17.35 11.11
CA PRO A 14 14.70 -17.45 12.50
C PRO A 14 15.34 -16.11 12.95
N PRO A 15 15.34 -15.73 14.23
CA PRO A 15 15.24 -16.58 15.44
C PRO A 15 13.95 -16.40 16.27
N HIS A 16 12.83 -16.05 15.68
CA HIS A 16 11.63 -15.71 16.44
C HIS A 16 10.93 -16.93 17.05
N SER A 17 10.46 -16.80 18.29
CA SER A 17 9.65 -17.81 18.94
C SER A 17 8.15 -17.62 18.66
N LEU A 18 7.36 -18.71 18.74
CA LEU A 18 5.90 -18.62 18.62
C LEU A 18 5.30 -17.69 19.69
N ALA A 19 5.87 -17.69 20.90
CA ALA A 19 5.41 -16.82 21.97
C ALA A 19 5.63 -15.32 21.67
N ASP A 20 6.68 -14.96 20.93
CA ASP A 20 6.91 -13.59 20.49
C ASP A 20 5.92 -13.19 19.39
N MET A 21 5.61 -14.11 18.48
CA MET A 21 4.65 -13.89 17.40
C MET A 21 3.22 -13.71 17.92
N ASP A 22 2.81 -14.49 18.91
CA ASP A 22 1.48 -14.39 19.52
C ASP A 22 1.27 -13.03 20.20
N LYS A 23 2.32 -12.46 20.79
CA LYS A 23 2.27 -11.10 21.39
C LYS A 23 2.05 -9.98 20.38
N VAL A 24 2.45 -10.18 19.13
CA VAL A 24 2.28 -9.20 18.06
C VAL A 24 0.83 -9.14 17.54
N GLY A 25 0.06 -10.24 17.70
CA GLY A 25 -1.33 -10.33 17.26
C GLY A 25 -1.51 -10.59 15.76
N VAL A 26 -0.43 -10.68 14.98
CA VAL A 26 -0.48 -11.09 13.56
C VAL A 26 -0.42 -12.61 13.47
N ARG A 27 -1.40 -13.23 12.86
CA ARG A 27 -1.51 -14.70 12.76
C ARG A 27 -0.96 -15.25 11.44
N THR A 28 -1.19 -14.52 10.37
CA THR A 28 -0.78 -14.88 9.01
C THR A 28 -0.28 -13.64 8.27
N ARG A 29 0.59 -13.82 7.29
CA ARG A 29 1.06 -12.77 6.37
C ARG A 29 1.27 -13.33 4.98
N GLY A 30 1.04 -12.50 3.96
CA GLY A 30 1.41 -12.82 2.59
C GLY A 30 2.92 -12.76 2.42
N ILE A 31 3.49 -13.70 1.69
CA ILE A 31 4.85 -13.65 1.19
C ILE A 31 4.80 -13.91 -0.30
N ALA A 32 5.21 -12.94 -1.08
CA ALA A 32 5.25 -13.03 -2.53
C ALA A 32 6.38 -13.97 -2.98
N SER A 33 6.14 -14.73 -4.01
CA SER A 33 7.18 -15.50 -4.68
C SER A 33 8.10 -14.59 -5.49
N LEU A 34 9.22 -15.13 -5.98
CA LEU A 34 10.16 -14.39 -6.83
C LEU A 34 9.52 -13.84 -8.12
N HIS A 35 8.45 -14.46 -8.60
CA HIS A 35 7.74 -14.07 -9.81
C HIS A 35 6.58 -13.09 -9.56
N GLU A 36 6.24 -12.85 -8.31
CA GLU A 36 5.16 -11.95 -7.91
C GLU A 36 5.75 -10.60 -7.49
N ASP A 37 6.29 -9.86 -8.45
CA ASP A 37 6.80 -8.51 -8.23
C ASP A 37 5.65 -7.51 -7.94
N VAL A 38 6.01 -6.30 -7.56
CA VAL A 38 5.06 -5.23 -7.22
C VAL A 38 4.09 -4.96 -8.38
N GLN A 39 4.57 -4.97 -9.62
CA GLN A 39 3.74 -4.76 -10.81
C GLN A 39 2.73 -5.90 -10.99
N PHE A 40 3.19 -7.15 -10.89
CA PHE A 40 2.31 -8.32 -11.00
C PHE A 40 1.19 -8.28 -9.95
N MET A 41 1.55 -8.04 -8.68
CA MET A 41 0.57 -7.97 -7.59
C MET A 41 -0.44 -6.85 -7.81
N ALA A 42 0.02 -5.65 -8.21
CA ALA A 42 -0.84 -4.50 -8.50
C ALA A 42 -1.82 -4.80 -9.63
N VAL A 43 -1.36 -5.38 -10.76
CA VAL A 43 -2.22 -5.76 -11.88
C VAL A 43 -3.27 -6.78 -11.45
N ARG A 44 -2.89 -7.78 -10.64
CA ARG A 44 -3.84 -8.78 -10.13
C ARG A 44 -4.90 -8.18 -9.22
N ALA A 45 -4.52 -7.24 -8.35
CA ALA A 45 -5.46 -6.51 -7.51
C ALA A 45 -6.41 -5.64 -8.36
N ALA A 46 -5.87 -4.95 -9.35
CA ALA A 46 -6.64 -4.12 -10.28
C ALA A 46 -7.69 -4.93 -11.05
N VAL A 47 -7.30 -6.06 -11.65
CA VAL A 47 -8.23 -6.93 -12.39
C VAL A 47 -9.38 -7.40 -11.49
N ARG A 48 -9.10 -7.77 -10.23
CA ARG A 48 -10.15 -8.15 -9.28
C ARG A 48 -11.08 -7.00 -8.93
N ALA A 49 -10.52 -5.80 -8.70
CA ALA A 49 -11.32 -4.61 -8.37
C ALA A 49 -12.21 -4.19 -9.54
N LEU A 50 -11.69 -4.20 -10.76
CA LEU A 50 -12.45 -3.90 -11.98
C LEU A 50 -13.58 -4.91 -12.19
N ALA A 51 -13.30 -6.20 -12.06
CA ALA A 51 -14.30 -7.25 -12.17
C ALA A 51 -15.39 -7.14 -11.10
N GLN A 52 -15.03 -6.84 -9.86
CA GLN A 52 -15.99 -6.65 -8.77
C GLN A 52 -16.87 -5.40 -8.94
N ALA A 53 -16.32 -4.36 -9.55
CA ALA A 53 -17.05 -3.14 -9.85
C ALA A 53 -17.83 -3.22 -11.18
N GLU A 54 -17.67 -4.30 -11.95
CA GLU A 54 -18.23 -4.47 -13.30
C GLU A 54 -17.80 -3.36 -14.25
N VAL A 55 -16.51 -2.97 -14.17
CA VAL A 55 -15.92 -1.85 -14.89
C VAL A 55 -14.85 -2.32 -15.87
N GLU A 56 -14.94 -1.85 -17.11
CA GLU A 56 -13.90 -2.07 -18.11
C GLU A 56 -12.71 -1.10 -17.90
N ALA A 57 -11.48 -1.63 -18.01
CA ALA A 57 -10.28 -0.83 -17.81
C ALA A 57 -10.18 0.36 -18.78
N GLU A 58 -10.69 0.24 -19.99
CA GLU A 58 -10.70 1.33 -20.99
C GLU A 58 -11.57 2.52 -20.59
N SER A 59 -12.51 2.34 -19.66
CA SER A 59 -13.38 3.41 -19.17
C SER A 59 -12.73 4.25 -18.05
N LEU A 60 -11.55 3.89 -17.57
CA LEU A 60 -10.83 4.64 -16.57
C LEU A 60 -10.27 5.94 -17.15
N ASP A 61 -10.41 7.03 -16.41
CA ASP A 61 -9.84 8.33 -16.72
C ASP A 61 -8.47 8.53 -16.09
N PHE A 62 -8.23 7.90 -14.93
CA PHE A 62 -6.95 7.98 -14.23
C PHE A 62 -6.63 6.71 -13.43
N LEU A 63 -5.33 6.52 -13.18
CA LEU A 63 -4.77 5.47 -12.34
C LEU A 63 -3.73 6.08 -11.39
N ILE A 64 -3.90 5.90 -10.08
CA ILE A 64 -2.98 6.36 -9.05
C ILE A 64 -2.40 5.12 -8.36
N PHE A 65 -1.08 5.01 -8.35
CA PHE A 65 -0.40 3.89 -7.74
C PHE A 65 0.49 4.33 -6.58
N ALA A 66 0.27 3.73 -5.40
CA ALA A 66 1.06 3.97 -4.20
C ALA A 66 1.96 2.77 -3.90
N ASN A 67 3.24 3.04 -3.64
CA ASN A 67 4.21 2.03 -3.28
C ASN A 67 5.41 2.68 -2.59
N TRP A 68 6.04 1.97 -1.64
CA TRP A 68 7.25 2.40 -0.96
C TRP A 68 8.38 1.37 -1.03
N SER A 69 8.04 0.11 -1.25
CA SER A 69 8.98 -1.02 -1.16
C SER A 69 9.91 -1.15 -2.36
N GLU A 70 9.49 -0.65 -3.53
CA GLU A 70 10.28 -0.67 -4.76
C GLU A 70 10.21 0.69 -5.46
N ARG A 71 11.29 1.11 -6.11
CA ARG A 71 11.34 2.32 -6.91
C ARG A 71 11.83 2.03 -8.32
N ARG A 72 11.13 2.61 -9.28
CA ARG A 72 11.57 2.71 -10.67
C ARG A 72 11.56 4.18 -11.07
N TYR A 73 12.48 4.57 -11.93
CA TYR A 73 12.70 6.00 -12.21
C TYR A 73 12.32 6.41 -13.63
N ALA A 74 12.26 5.46 -14.58
CA ALA A 74 11.91 5.80 -15.96
C ALA A 74 11.53 4.55 -16.78
N PRO A 75 10.26 4.31 -17.04
CA PRO A 75 9.08 4.87 -16.39
C PRO A 75 8.83 4.25 -15.01
N ASP A 76 8.04 4.94 -14.19
CA ASP A 76 7.50 4.44 -12.94
C ASP A 76 6.57 3.22 -13.14
N PHE A 77 5.97 2.70 -12.08
CA PHE A 77 5.10 1.54 -12.16
C PHE A 77 3.74 1.84 -12.78
N ALA A 78 3.12 2.99 -12.45
CA ALA A 78 1.75 3.30 -12.87
C ALA A 78 1.56 3.24 -14.40
N PRO A 79 2.44 3.78 -15.26
CA PRO A 79 2.33 3.61 -16.72
C PRO A 79 2.42 2.15 -17.18
N ARG A 80 3.20 1.32 -16.48
CA ARG A 80 3.34 -0.11 -16.79
C ARG A 80 2.08 -0.88 -16.43
N ILE A 81 1.50 -0.57 -15.27
CA ILE A 81 0.23 -1.15 -14.79
C ILE A 81 -0.90 -0.74 -15.72
N GLN A 82 -0.97 0.54 -16.08
CA GLN A 82 -1.94 1.10 -17.02
C GLN A 82 -1.91 0.36 -18.37
N HIS A 83 -0.72 0.15 -18.91
CA HIS A 83 -0.53 -0.61 -20.16
C HIS A 83 -0.98 -2.07 -20.02
N ALA A 84 -0.57 -2.74 -18.94
CA ALA A 84 -0.91 -4.15 -18.70
C ALA A 84 -2.42 -4.38 -18.52
N LEU A 85 -3.15 -3.38 -18.02
CA LEU A 85 -4.61 -3.41 -17.86
C LEU A 85 -5.36 -3.05 -19.16
N GLY A 86 -4.68 -2.49 -20.17
CA GLY A 86 -5.33 -1.95 -21.35
C GLY A 86 -6.09 -0.63 -21.10
N ALA A 87 -5.83 0.06 -19.99
CA ALA A 87 -6.50 1.32 -19.62
C ALA A 87 -5.97 2.52 -20.42
N ARG A 88 -6.05 2.46 -21.75
CA ARG A 88 -5.38 3.36 -22.69
C ARG A 88 -5.76 4.83 -22.55
N ARG A 89 -6.94 5.13 -22.04
CA ARG A 89 -7.45 6.49 -21.86
C ARG A 89 -7.00 7.12 -20.54
N ALA A 90 -6.66 6.28 -19.56
CA ALA A 90 -6.27 6.74 -18.25
C ALA A 90 -4.89 7.40 -18.27
N PHE A 91 -4.75 8.59 -17.69
CA PHE A 91 -3.44 9.04 -17.27
C PHE A 91 -3.01 8.30 -15.99
N ALA A 92 -1.72 8.05 -15.82
CA ALA A 92 -1.22 7.22 -14.73
C ALA A 92 0.04 7.81 -14.10
N PHE A 93 0.11 7.78 -12.78
CA PHE A 93 1.28 8.24 -12.03
C PHE A 93 1.43 7.53 -10.70
N ASP A 94 2.67 7.49 -10.20
CA ASP A 94 3.02 6.94 -8.90
C ASP A 94 3.00 8.05 -7.84
N ILE A 95 2.65 7.67 -6.60
CA ILE A 95 2.78 8.55 -5.43
C ILE A 95 3.62 7.90 -4.35
N GLY A 96 4.39 8.70 -3.63
CA GLY A 96 5.31 8.26 -2.59
C GLY A 96 4.94 8.83 -1.23
N CYS A 97 3.98 8.22 -0.53
CA CYS A 97 3.56 8.61 0.82
C CYS A 97 3.69 7.46 1.83
N ALA A 98 4.64 6.54 1.61
CA ALA A 98 4.85 5.36 2.43
C ALA A 98 3.52 4.64 2.75
N CYS A 99 3.32 4.19 4.00
CA CYS A 99 2.12 3.44 4.41
C CYS A 99 0.80 4.23 4.24
N ALA A 100 0.84 5.56 4.15
CA ALA A 100 -0.34 6.40 3.93
C ALA A 100 -0.70 6.56 2.45
N GLY A 101 0.10 6.03 1.53
CA GLY A 101 -0.03 6.26 0.09
C GLY A 101 -1.40 5.96 -0.48
N PHE A 102 -2.04 4.87 -0.05
CA PHE A 102 -3.39 4.54 -0.51
C PHE A 102 -4.42 5.61 -0.11
N LEU A 103 -4.35 6.11 1.12
CA LEU A 103 -5.27 7.16 1.61
C LEU A 103 -5.04 8.49 0.87
N TYR A 104 -3.78 8.86 0.64
CA TYR A 104 -3.44 10.01 -0.20
C TYR A 104 -3.96 9.83 -1.64
N GLY A 105 -3.83 8.62 -2.19
CA GLY A 105 -4.37 8.27 -3.49
C GLY A 105 -5.89 8.45 -3.58
N LEU A 106 -6.64 8.04 -2.55
CA LEU A 106 -8.09 8.26 -2.47
C LEU A 106 -8.45 9.74 -2.39
N THR A 107 -7.69 10.52 -1.63
CA THR A 107 -7.90 11.97 -1.53
C THR A 107 -7.66 12.68 -2.88
N LEU A 108 -6.59 12.31 -3.58
CA LEU A 108 -6.32 12.82 -4.93
C LEU A 108 -7.41 12.42 -5.91
N ALA A 109 -7.84 11.16 -5.86
CA ALA A 109 -8.92 10.66 -6.70
C ALA A 109 -10.23 11.41 -6.46
N HIS A 110 -10.57 11.68 -5.18
CA HIS A 110 -11.71 12.53 -4.84
C HIS A 110 -11.58 13.92 -5.48
N GLY A 111 -10.40 14.55 -5.40
CA GLY A 111 -10.14 15.84 -6.04
C GLY A 111 -10.32 15.80 -7.56
N TYR A 112 -9.82 14.77 -8.24
CA TYR A 112 -10.03 14.60 -9.68
C TYR A 112 -11.50 14.44 -10.04
N LEU A 113 -12.27 13.68 -9.28
CA LEU A 113 -13.70 13.46 -9.53
C LEU A 113 -14.55 14.71 -9.33
N GLN A 114 -14.04 15.79 -8.70
CA GLN A 114 -14.72 17.09 -8.71
C GLN A 114 -14.68 17.76 -10.09
N ASN A 115 -13.71 17.42 -10.93
CA ASN A 115 -13.66 17.93 -12.29
C ASN A 115 -14.67 17.16 -13.17
N PRO A 116 -15.55 17.84 -13.92
CA PRO A 116 -16.56 17.19 -14.77
C PRO A 116 -15.97 16.32 -15.90
N ARG A 117 -14.71 16.50 -16.22
CA ARG A 117 -14.00 15.69 -17.23
C ARG A 117 -13.76 14.25 -16.80
N PHE A 118 -13.69 14.01 -15.49
CA PHE A 118 -13.34 12.69 -14.95
C PHE A 118 -14.54 12.06 -14.26
N GLN A 119 -14.82 10.83 -14.62
CA GLN A 119 -15.94 10.06 -14.09
C GLN A 119 -15.48 8.88 -13.25
N ARG A 120 -14.31 8.30 -13.59
CA ARG A 120 -13.87 7.04 -13.00
C ARG A 120 -12.36 6.94 -12.90
N GLY A 121 -11.88 6.44 -11.78
CA GLY A 121 -10.46 6.20 -11.58
C GLY A 121 -10.19 4.89 -10.85
N LEU A 122 -8.92 4.52 -10.82
CA LEU A 122 -8.42 3.37 -10.09
C LEU A 122 -7.31 3.81 -9.14
N VAL A 123 -7.48 3.52 -7.87
CA VAL A 123 -6.46 3.74 -6.83
C VAL A 123 -5.91 2.39 -6.42
N LEU A 124 -4.58 2.25 -6.46
CA LEU A 124 -3.87 1.01 -6.17
C LEU A 124 -2.79 1.24 -5.11
N ALA A 125 -2.53 0.21 -4.33
CA ALA A 125 -1.30 0.09 -3.55
C ALA A 125 -0.76 -1.33 -3.66
N ALA A 126 0.55 -1.47 -3.77
CA ALA A 126 1.22 -2.77 -3.72
C ALA A 126 2.62 -2.62 -3.16
N ASP A 127 2.95 -3.48 -2.20
CA ASP A 127 4.26 -3.48 -1.58
C ASP A 127 4.78 -4.92 -1.38
N ARG A 128 6.05 -5.14 -1.73
CA ARG A 128 6.85 -6.27 -1.29
C ARG A 128 7.67 -5.85 -0.08
N SER A 129 6.99 -5.70 1.04
CA SER A 129 7.62 -5.24 2.28
C SER A 129 8.71 -6.19 2.76
N THR A 130 8.57 -7.50 2.49
CA THR A 130 9.55 -8.52 2.89
C THR A 130 10.93 -8.28 2.30
N ASP A 131 11.03 -7.69 1.10
CA ASP A 131 12.32 -7.34 0.47
C ASP A 131 13.06 -6.18 1.19
N ARG A 132 12.34 -5.44 2.04
CA ARG A 132 12.85 -4.29 2.79
C ARG A 132 13.05 -4.57 4.28
N LEU A 133 12.79 -5.79 4.72
CA LEU A 133 12.96 -6.18 6.11
C LEU A 133 14.26 -6.94 6.28
N ARG A 134 15.04 -6.52 7.27
CA ARG A 134 16.24 -7.27 7.65
C ARG A 134 15.82 -8.64 8.18
N PRO A 135 16.35 -9.74 7.63
CA PRO A 135 16.08 -11.09 8.12
C PRO A 135 16.30 -11.20 9.65
N GLY A 136 15.41 -11.86 10.36
CA GLY A 136 15.46 -12.00 11.80
C GLY A 136 15.09 -10.74 12.60
N SER A 137 14.67 -9.66 11.94
CA SER A 137 14.21 -8.45 12.65
C SER A 137 12.77 -8.63 13.14
N ARG A 138 12.38 -7.89 14.20
CA ARG A 138 10.99 -7.92 14.69
C ARG A 138 9.96 -7.43 13.68
N ALA A 139 10.38 -6.68 12.67
CA ALA A 139 9.51 -6.22 11.61
C ALA A 139 8.96 -7.37 10.76
N THR A 140 9.70 -8.47 10.60
CA THR A 140 9.26 -9.68 9.88
C THR A 140 8.06 -10.38 10.55
N LEU A 141 7.83 -10.11 11.84
CA LEU A 141 6.65 -10.62 12.56
C LEU A 141 5.36 -9.88 12.18
N VAL A 142 5.47 -8.65 11.68
CA VAL A 142 4.34 -7.75 11.44
C VAL A 142 4.03 -7.63 9.96
N PHE A 143 5.05 -7.35 9.17
CA PHE A 143 4.88 -7.03 7.75
C PHE A 143 4.78 -8.29 6.88
N GLY A 144 4.06 -8.14 5.78
CA GLY A 144 3.98 -9.09 4.69
C GLY A 144 3.81 -8.34 3.38
N ASP A 145 3.73 -9.08 2.29
CA ASP A 145 3.54 -8.56 0.93
C ASP A 145 2.05 -8.54 0.61
N ALA A 146 1.59 -7.48 -0.01
CA ALA A 146 0.19 -7.33 -0.39
C ALA A 146 -0.02 -6.32 -1.51
N ALA A 147 -1.14 -6.45 -2.21
CA ALA A 147 -1.67 -5.44 -3.10
C ALA A 147 -3.17 -5.29 -2.93
N SER A 148 -3.64 -4.07 -3.08
CA SER A 148 -5.06 -3.72 -3.10
C SER A 148 -5.37 -2.72 -4.20
N ALA A 149 -6.63 -2.70 -4.64
CA ALA A 149 -7.13 -1.75 -5.63
C ALA A 149 -8.56 -1.38 -5.31
N MET A 150 -8.94 -0.15 -5.65
CA MET A 150 -10.28 0.38 -5.52
C MET A 150 -10.66 1.17 -6.76
N VAL A 151 -11.78 0.82 -7.37
CA VAL A 151 -12.43 1.66 -8.38
C VAL A 151 -13.16 2.79 -7.64
N VAL A 152 -12.95 4.01 -8.09
CA VAL A 152 -13.64 5.22 -7.59
C VAL A 152 -14.39 5.87 -8.73
N GLU A 153 -15.64 6.24 -8.46
CA GLU A 153 -16.54 6.81 -9.46
C GLU A 153 -17.27 8.02 -8.92
N LYS A 154 -17.67 8.90 -9.83
CA LYS A 154 -18.51 10.04 -9.53
C LYS A 154 -19.98 9.61 -9.51
N ASP A 155 -20.71 10.11 -8.53
CA ASP A 155 -22.20 10.06 -8.45
C ASP A 155 -22.79 8.64 -8.58
N VAL A 156 -22.19 7.64 -7.93
CA VAL A 156 -22.77 6.30 -7.91
C VAL A 156 -23.83 6.15 -6.82
N GLU A 157 -24.94 5.51 -7.17
CA GLU A 157 -26.00 5.17 -6.21
C GLU A 157 -25.63 3.98 -5.29
N ARG A 158 -24.69 3.14 -5.75
CA ARG A 158 -24.22 1.94 -5.05
C ARG A 158 -22.79 2.11 -4.59
N GLY A 159 -22.46 1.57 -3.43
CA GLY A 159 -21.12 1.56 -2.89
C GLY A 159 -20.93 2.42 -1.66
N SER A 160 -19.68 2.57 -1.24
CA SER A 160 -19.27 3.43 -0.13
C SER A 160 -18.92 4.82 -0.62
N ARG A 161 -19.23 5.84 0.16
CA ARG A 161 -18.87 7.24 -0.16
C ARG A 161 -17.75 7.70 0.74
N LEU A 162 -16.81 8.47 0.16
CA LEU A 162 -15.87 9.25 0.95
C LEU A 162 -16.63 10.44 1.53
N ILE A 163 -16.84 10.43 2.85
CA ILE A 163 -17.64 11.47 3.54
C ILE A 163 -16.73 12.65 3.88
N ASP A 164 -15.56 12.36 4.46
CA ASP A 164 -14.59 13.35 4.88
C ASP A 164 -13.19 12.73 4.98
N TYR A 165 -12.16 13.55 5.00
CA TYR A 165 -10.78 13.14 5.20
C TYR A 165 -9.96 14.25 5.83
N GLU A 166 -8.95 13.86 6.58
CA GLU A 166 -7.94 14.76 7.10
C GLU A 166 -6.54 14.25 6.78
N LEU A 167 -5.69 15.12 6.27
CA LEU A 167 -4.29 14.82 5.98
C LEU A 167 -3.40 15.72 6.84
N ARG A 168 -2.47 15.10 7.58
CA ARG A 168 -1.46 15.80 8.39
C ARG A 168 -0.08 15.26 8.09
N THR A 169 0.91 16.13 8.17
CA THR A 169 2.32 15.76 8.07
C THR A 169 3.10 16.47 9.17
N ASP A 170 3.83 15.70 9.97
CA ASP A 170 4.81 16.24 10.91
C ASP A 170 6.23 16.03 10.36
N GLY A 171 6.73 17.00 9.62
CA GLY A 171 8.07 16.96 9.02
C GLY A 171 9.20 16.94 10.04
N SER A 172 8.96 17.28 11.33
CA SER A 172 9.96 17.19 12.36
C SER A 172 10.37 15.75 12.68
N GLN A 173 9.51 14.80 12.33
CA GLN A 173 9.70 13.36 12.54
C GLN A 173 10.34 12.63 11.33
N HIS A 174 10.81 13.35 10.31
CA HIS A 174 11.34 12.75 9.06
C HIS A 174 12.48 11.75 9.29
N GLY A 175 13.23 11.87 10.37
CA GLY A 175 14.38 11.03 10.69
C GLY A 175 14.08 9.77 11.52
N ILE A 176 12.83 9.49 11.88
CA ILE A 176 12.50 8.34 12.77
C ILE A 176 12.64 6.99 12.09
N MET A 177 12.58 6.97 10.76
CA MET A 177 12.68 5.75 9.96
C MET A 177 13.24 6.09 8.57
N ASP A 178 14.13 5.26 8.06
CA ASP A 178 14.62 5.38 6.69
C ASP A 178 14.82 4.00 6.05
N VAL A 179 15.04 3.97 4.74
CA VAL A 179 15.61 2.82 4.05
C VAL A 179 17.09 3.11 3.87
N GLY A 180 17.94 2.33 4.51
CA GLY A 180 19.40 2.49 4.47
C GLY A 180 20.00 2.19 3.10
N THR A 181 21.29 2.46 2.95
CA THR A 181 22.06 2.10 1.75
C THR A 181 22.14 0.60 1.51
N ASP A 182 21.89 -0.19 2.55
CA ASP A 182 21.77 -1.65 2.48
C ASP A 182 20.40 -2.12 1.97
N GLY A 183 19.49 -1.20 1.69
CA GLY A 183 18.15 -1.46 1.17
C GLY A 183 17.11 -1.88 2.20
N TYR A 184 17.47 -1.94 3.48
CA TYR A 184 16.54 -2.35 4.55
C TYR A 184 15.93 -1.17 5.29
N LEU A 185 14.70 -1.37 5.77
CA LEU A 185 14.00 -0.44 6.63
C LEU A 185 14.67 -0.38 8.01
N ASN A 186 15.07 0.81 8.43
CA ASN A 186 15.80 1.06 9.66
C ASN A 186 15.03 2.04 10.56
N PRO A 187 14.31 1.55 11.57
CA PRO A 187 13.74 2.43 12.60
C PRO A 187 14.86 3.02 13.46
N LYS A 188 14.84 4.34 13.67
CA LYS A 188 15.83 5.10 14.46
C LYS A 188 15.38 5.33 15.89
N ILE A 189 14.16 4.99 16.22
CA ILE A 189 13.59 5.11 17.56
C ILE A 189 13.15 3.74 18.09
N LYS A 190 12.93 3.64 19.40
CA LYS A 190 12.45 2.40 20.02
C LYS A 190 11.02 2.09 19.55
N GLN A 191 10.72 0.81 19.39
CA GLN A 191 9.39 0.34 18.93
C GLN A 191 8.25 0.90 19.80
N ARG A 192 8.44 1.00 21.11
CA ARG A 192 7.44 1.56 22.02
C ARG A 192 7.12 3.02 21.66
N ASP A 193 8.15 3.81 21.37
CA ASP A 193 8.01 5.24 21.09
C ASP A 193 7.38 5.44 19.71
N LEU A 194 7.71 4.58 18.74
CA LEU A 194 7.06 4.55 17.44
C LEU A 194 5.56 4.22 17.56
N ASN A 195 5.20 3.21 18.36
CA ASN A 195 3.79 2.84 18.56
C ASN A 195 2.99 3.95 19.25
N GLN A 196 3.60 4.63 20.22
CA GLN A 196 2.98 5.76 20.91
C GLN A 196 2.77 6.94 19.96
N LEU A 197 3.76 7.26 19.14
CA LEU A 197 3.66 8.34 18.15
C LEU A 197 2.58 8.05 17.12
N ALA A 198 2.55 6.84 16.57
CA ALA A 198 1.51 6.41 15.61
C ALA A 198 0.11 6.47 16.22
N GLY A 199 -0.05 5.94 17.44
CA GLY A 199 -1.34 5.95 18.16
C GLY A 199 -1.84 7.36 18.47
N SER A 200 -0.97 8.26 18.91
CA SER A 200 -1.34 9.66 19.18
C SER A 200 -1.71 10.41 17.90
N SER A 201 -0.98 10.18 16.82
CA SER A 201 -1.27 10.80 15.51
C SER A 201 -2.63 10.36 14.97
N LEU A 202 -2.93 9.05 14.98
CA LEU A 202 -4.23 8.52 14.57
C LEU A 202 -5.37 9.06 15.44
N ALA A 203 -5.19 9.10 16.75
CA ALA A 203 -6.19 9.64 17.68
C ALA A 203 -6.44 11.14 17.46
N SER A 204 -5.46 11.90 17.02
CA SER A 204 -5.63 13.33 16.74
C SER A 204 -6.47 13.59 15.49
N VAL A 205 -6.30 12.74 14.45
CA VAL A 205 -7.06 12.83 13.18
C VAL A 205 -8.51 12.36 13.38
N SER A 206 -8.74 11.29 14.15
CA SER A 206 -10.08 10.75 14.35
C SER A 206 -10.99 11.58 15.28
N ARG A 207 -10.48 12.66 15.89
CA ARG A 207 -11.27 13.58 16.75
C ARG A 207 -11.61 14.92 16.06
N ALA A 208 -11.07 15.15 14.88
CA ALA A 208 -11.34 16.33 14.08
C ALA A 208 -12.58 16.15 13.22
#